data_90d213fb0593da03f8e02f52457ba313
#
_entry.id   90d213fb0593da03f8e02f52457ba313
#
_cell.length_a   1.000
_cell.length_b   1.000
_cell.length_c   1.000
_cell.angle_alpha   90.00
_cell.angle_beta   90.00
_cell.angle_gamma   90.00
#
_symmetry.space_group_name_H-M   'P 1'
#
loop_
_entity.id
_entity.type
_entity.pdbx_description
1 polymer ?
#
loop_
_entity_poly.entity_id
_entity_poly.type
_entity_poly.pdbx_seq_one_letter_code
_entity_poly.pdbx_strand_id
1 'polypeptide(L)'
;MRSVHKVSAPFTVLLGALPPFVRLELTRVLHAEPDLRVIGTATSATELVAQARRLRPGLVIAGPDQLAGLERLTRQYPVPVLLYGTAGPLPPEATQWGVYDSLPQVLGKDHPEFAQYRADLLTKVRAVAQPPVAAIKRPIISLPPSGVAVVGGSTGGAQAVEALVRALPATLASAVLVAIHLPAHFTDSFVNRLRRATVLPVVAAESGTKLEAGKIIVAPGGQNTVVKTLTRGPWLSWHTEFTDEVSPVAEEPSVDLLMQSVARAVGRNALGVVLTGLGRDGTLGAQSIRQHGGFVVAQDEASSAVFGMPKSVIQTGAANIVSPLHEIAGYVSHLATQLRINRVSSFSSSTQLATR
;
A
#
# COMPACT_ATOMS: atom_id res chain seq x y z
N MET A 1 40.55 15.46 9.03
CA MET A 1 39.85 15.34 7.72
C MET A 1 38.36 15.54 7.92
N ARG A 2 37.83 16.69 7.49
CA ARG A 2 36.40 17.00 7.64
C ARG A 2 35.65 16.24 6.53
N SER A 3 34.70 15.38 6.94
CA SER A 3 33.79 14.68 6.05
C SER A 3 32.93 15.72 5.31
N VAL A 4 33.12 15.86 4.01
CA VAL A 4 32.29 16.70 3.14
C VAL A 4 30.96 15.94 2.96
N HIS A 5 29.93 16.37 3.69
CA HIS A 5 28.58 15.91 3.40
C HIS A 5 28.20 16.37 2.00
N LYS A 6 28.07 15.41 1.09
CA LYS A 6 27.54 15.60 -0.26
C LYS A 6 26.10 16.08 -0.11
N VAL A 7 25.87 17.39 -0.25
CA VAL A 7 24.51 17.95 -0.27
C VAL A 7 23.82 17.40 -1.52
N SER A 8 22.86 16.52 -1.31
CA SER A 8 22.01 16.00 -2.39
C SER A 8 21.20 17.16 -2.98
N ALA A 9 20.98 17.16 -4.30
CA ALA A 9 20.14 18.17 -4.94
C ALA A 9 18.74 18.17 -4.31
N PRO A 10 18.12 19.35 -4.10
CA PRO A 10 16.81 19.46 -3.48
C PRO A 10 15.75 18.75 -4.33
N PHE A 11 14.81 18.12 -3.66
CA PHE A 11 13.66 17.49 -4.30
C PHE A 11 12.71 18.54 -4.87
N THR A 12 12.29 18.35 -6.11
CA THR A 12 11.62 19.38 -6.90
C THR A 12 10.11 19.19 -6.95
N VAL A 13 9.38 20.28 -6.70
CA VAL A 13 7.91 20.32 -6.68
C VAL A 13 7.41 21.32 -7.72
N LEU A 14 6.41 20.92 -8.52
CA LEU A 14 5.67 21.78 -9.42
C LEU A 14 4.27 22.04 -8.85
N LEU A 15 3.87 23.30 -8.76
CA LEU A 15 2.52 23.67 -8.32
C LEU A 15 1.61 23.86 -9.54
N GLY A 16 0.44 23.24 -9.51
CA GLY A 16 -0.60 23.42 -10.53
C GLY A 16 -1.37 24.75 -10.38
N ALA A 17 -2.50 24.85 -11.08
CA ALA A 17 -3.41 25.98 -10.97
C ALA A 17 -4.10 25.96 -9.60
N LEU A 18 -3.46 26.56 -8.64
CA LEU A 18 -3.94 26.75 -7.28
C LEU A 18 -4.21 28.24 -7.04
N PRO A 19 -5.10 28.60 -6.11
CA PRO A 19 -5.32 29.99 -5.72
C PRO A 19 -4.00 30.71 -5.36
N PRO A 20 -3.83 32.01 -5.66
CA PRO A 20 -2.56 32.72 -5.42
C PRO A 20 -2.06 32.61 -3.98
N PHE A 21 -2.95 32.74 -3.00
CA PHE A 21 -2.60 32.58 -1.58
C PHE A 21 -2.06 31.18 -1.29
N VAL A 22 -2.69 30.14 -1.80
CA VAL A 22 -2.27 28.72 -1.61
C VAL A 22 -0.88 28.48 -2.19
N ARG A 23 -0.63 28.98 -3.42
CA ARG A 23 0.71 28.87 -4.05
C ARG A 23 1.78 29.57 -3.22
N LEU A 24 1.47 30.75 -2.69
CA LEU A 24 2.39 31.50 -1.85
C LEU A 24 2.74 30.74 -0.56
N GLU A 25 1.73 30.25 0.16
CA GLU A 25 1.96 29.54 1.42
C GLU A 25 2.65 28.18 1.21
N LEU A 26 2.26 27.40 0.20
CA LEU A 26 2.95 26.16 -0.15
C LEU A 26 4.42 26.43 -0.51
N THR A 27 4.67 27.45 -1.33
CA THR A 27 6.05 27.84 -1.69
C THR A 27 6.85 28.24 -0.46
N ARG A 28 6.27 29.03 0.45
CA ARG A 28 6.93 29.45 1.69
C ARG A 28 7.29 28.25 2.58
N VAL A 29 6.33 27.33 2.80
CA VAL A 29 6.54 26.16 3.64
C VAL A 29 7.61 25.24 3.03
N LEU A 30 7.54 24.96 1.72
CA LEU A 30 8.47 24.06 1.06
C LEU A 30 9.88 24.68 0.93
N HIS A 31 10.00 25.98 0.65
CA HIS A 31 11.32 26.65 0.58
C HIS A 31 11.98 26.88 1.95
N ALA A 32 11.25 26.77 3.06
CA ALA A 32 11.83 26.78 4.39
C ALA A 32 12.64 25.50 4.68
N GLU A 33 12.48 24.46 3.88
CA GLU A 33 13.19 23.19 4.01
C GLU A 33 14.34 23.13 2.98
N PRO A 34 15.58 22.89 3.40
CA PRO A 34 16.76 22.91 2.51
C PRO A 34 16.76 21.79 1.47
N ASP A 35 16.03 20.72 1.74
CA ASP A 35 15.88 19.52 0.91
C ASP A 35 14.74 19.61 -0.12
N LEU A 36 13.92 20.68 -0.11
CA LEU A 36 12.76 20.83 -0.97
C LEU A 36 12.82 22.11 -1.80
N ARG A 37 12.32 22.10 -3.04
CA ARG A 37 12.27 23.28 -3.90
C ARG A 37 11.08 23.27 -4.84
N VAL A 38 10.30 24.34 -4.82
CA VAL A 38 9.29 24.63 -5.86
C VAL A 38 10.03 25.18 -7.09
N ILE A 39 9.88 24.49 -8.24
CA ILE A 39 10.62 24.81 -9.47
C ILE A 39 9.76 25.49 -10.54
N GLY A 40 8.45 25.62 -10.29
CA GLY A 40 7.53 26.28 -11.21
C GLY A 40 6.11 26.25 -10.71
N THR A 41 5.27 27.02 -11.38
CA THR A 41 3.82 27.06 -11.17
C THR A 41 3.12 27.05 -12.52
N ALA A 42 2.00 26.35 -12.63
CA ALA A 42 1.15 26.33 -13.81
C ALA A 42 -0.19 26.99 -13.49
N THR A 43 -0.77 27.70 -14.44
CA THR A 43 -2.05 28.40 -14.31
C THR A 43 -3.21 27.69 -14.97
N SER A 44 -2.92 26.64 -15.74
CA SER A 44 -3.90 25.79 -16.42
C SER A 44 -3.44 24.34 -16.51
N ALA A 45 -4.35 23.42 -16.81
CA ALA A 45 -4.06 22.02 -17.05
C ALA A 45 -3.08 21.81 -18.22
N THR A 46 -3.21 22.57 -19.29
CA THR A 46 -2.32 22.49 -20.45
C THR A 46 -0.91 22.96 -20.09
N GLU A 47 -0.80 24.06 -19.36
CA GLU A 47 0.48 24.57 -18.88
C GLU A 47 1.14 23.60 -17.91
N LEU A 48 0.35 22.94 -17.04
CA LEU A 48 0.84 21.95 -16.10
C LEU A 48 1.57 20.81 -16.83
N VAL A 49 0.96 20.27 -17.89
CA VAL A 49 1.58 19.21 -18.71
C VAL A 49 2.87 19.70 -19.38
N ALA A 50 2.84 20.90 -19.97
CA ALA A 50 4.01 21.47 -20.64
C ALA A 50 5.17 21.75 -19.66
N GLN A 51 4.86 22.34 -18.50
CA GLN A 51 5.83 22.61 -17.45
C GLN A 51 6.42 21.33 -16.84
N ALA A 52 5.59 20.33 -16.56
CA ALA A 52 6.07 19.04 -16.03
C ALA A 52 7.04 18.35 -16.99
N ARG A 53 6.76 18.35 -18.29
CA ARG A 53 7.68 17.82 -19.31
C ARG A 53 9.01 18.55 -19.36
N ARG A 54 8.97 19.89 -19.26
CA ARG A 54 10.16 20.74 -19.34
C ARG A 54 11.00 20.68 -18.07
N LEU A 55 10.37 20.78 -16.90
CA LEU A 55 11.05 20.93 -15.61
C LEU A 55 11.35 19.59 -14.94
N ARG A 56 10.66 18.50 -15.33
CA ARG A 56 10.77 17.16 -14.77
C ARG A 56 10.71 17.15 -13.24
N PRO A 57 9.61 17.65 -12.64
CA PRO A 57 9.48 17.67 -11.19
C PRO A 57 9.41 16.24 -10.61
N GLY A 58 9.86 16.10 -9.36
CA GLY A 58 9.67 14.87 -8.59
C GLY A 58 8.25 14.71 -8.03
N LEU A 59 7.48 15.81 -7.95
CA LEU A 59 6.11 15.86 -7.41
C LEU A 59 5.33 16.99 -8.05
N VAL A 60 4.03 16.76 -8.26
CA VAL A 60 3.06 17.80 -8.62
C VAL A 60 2.07 17.99 -7.47
N ILE A 61 1.74 19.24 -7.11
CA ILE A 61 0.62 19.57 -6.24
C ILE A 61 -0.41 20.30 -7.10
N ALA A 62 -1.61 19.73 -7.27
CA ALA A 62 -2.64 20.23 -8.16
C ALA A 62 -4.01 20.33 -7.46
N GLY A 63 -4.87 21.24 -7.90
CA GLY A 63 -6.25 21.35 -7.44
C GLY A 63 -7.18 20.35 -8.17
N PRO A 64 -8.38 20.09 -7.61
CA PRO A 64 -9.35 19.17 -8.19
C PRO A 64 -9.84 19.61 -9.58
N ASP A 65 -9.82 20.90 -9.88
CA ASP A 65 -10.21 21.44 -11.19
C ASP A 65 -9.27 21.02 -12.33
N GLN A 66 -8.12 20.44 -12.00
CA GLN A 66 -7.11 20.00 -12.97
C GLN A 66 -7.13 18.47 -13.26
N LEU A 67 -8.09 17.72 -12.73
CA LEU A 67 -8.15 16.28 -12.87
C LEU A 67 -8.04 15.80 -14.34
N ALA A 68 -8.74 16.45 -15.28
CA ALA A 68 -8.62 16.14 -16.71
C ALA A 68 -7.20 16.38 -17.28
N GLY A 69 -6.46 17.33 -16.71
CA GLY A 69 -5.06 17.59 -17.04
C GLY A 69 -4.11 16.53 -16.44
N LEU A 70 -4.46 15.99 -15.28
CA LEU A 70 -3.67 14.94 -14.61
C LEU A 70 -3.68 13.63 -15.41
N GLU A 71 -4.80 13.27 -16.02
CA GLU A 71 -4.86 12.11 -16.93
C GLU A 71 -3.85 12.25 -18.08
N ARG A 72 -3.82 13.42 -18.75
CA ARG A 72 -2.85 13.68 -19.83
C ARG A 72 -1.41 13.72 -19.31
N LEU A 73 -1.21 14.30 -18.13
CA LEU A 73 0.10 14.38 -17.49
C LEU A 73 0.63 12.97 -17.22
N THR A 74 -0.15 12.12 -16.57
CA THR A 74 0.25 10.76 -16.20
C THR A 74 0.59 9.89 -17.41
N ARG A 75 -0.17 10.02 -18.50
CA ARG A 75 0.12 9.31 -19.77
C ARG A 75 1.41 9.76 -20.45
N GLN A 76 1.79 11.03 -20.31
CA GLN A 76 2.97 11.60 -21.01
C GLN A 76 4.21 11.69 -20.14
N TYR A 77 4.01 11.95 -18.85
CA TYR A 77 5.06 12.09 -17.85
C TYR A 77 4.53 11.60 -16.51
N PRO A 78 4.75 10.33 -16.16
CA PRO A 78 4.31 9.77 -14.91
C PRO A 78 5.05 10.43 -13.74
N VAL A 79 4.32 11.23 -12.97
CA VAL A 79 4.82 11.94 -11.79
C VAL A 79 3.79 11.81 -10.67
N PRO A 80 4.21 11.56 -9.43
CA PRO A 80 3.30 11.55 -8.28
C PRO A 80 2.57 12.89 -8.13
N VAL A 81 1.28 12.81 -7.78
CA VAL A 81 0.44 13.99 -7.59
C VAL A 81 -0.14 14.00 -6.18
N LEU A 82 -0.02 15.13 -5.48
CA LEU A 82 -0.81 15.47 -4.30
C LEU A 82 -2.00 16.32 -4.72
N LEU A 83 -3.21 15.89 -4.40
CA LEU A 83 -4.42 16.65 -4.71
C LEU A 83 -4.75 17.61 -3.57
N TYR A 84 -4.76 18.90 -3.84
CA TYR A 84 -5.04 19.95 -2.88
C TYR A 84 -6.54 20.22 -2.74
N GLY A 85 -7.00 20.48 -1.50
CA GLY A 85 -8.34 21.02 -1.25
C GLY A 85 -9.45 19.99 -1.19
N THR A 86 -9.13 18.71 -1.18
CA THR A 86 -10.10 17.64 -1.00
C THR A 86 -10.18 17.25 0.48
N ALA A 87 -11.32 17.55 1.10
CA ALA A 87 -11.65 17.15 2.48
C ALA A 87 -12.50 15.87 2.50
N GLY A 88 -12.20 14.89 1.64
CA GLY A 88 -12.97 13.66 1.53
C GLY A 88 -12.23 12.58 0.76
N PRO A 89 -12.86 11.42 0.53
CA PRO A 89 -12.26 10.37 -0.26
C PRO A 89 -11.93 10.87 -1.67
N LEU A 90 -10.75 10.49 -2.17
CA LEU A 90 -10.34 10.81 -3.53
C LEU A 90 -11.33 10.20 -4.53
N PRO A 91 -11.62 10.90 -5.64
CA PRO A 91 -12.38 10.29 -6.73
C PRO A 91 -11.74 8.97 -7.15
N PRO A 92 -12.52 7.93 -7.46
CA PRO A 92 -11.98 6.61 -7.84
C PRO A 92 -10.94 6.69 -8.98
N GLU A 93 -11.15 7.58 -9.93
CA GLU A 93 -10.29 7.80 -11.08
C GLU A 93 -8.97 8.52 -10.72
N ALA A 94 -8.95 9.27 -9.63
CA ALA A 94 -7.79 10.08 -9.25
C ALA A 94 -6.52 9.22 -9.04
N THR A 95 -6.67 8.01 -8.53
CA THR A 95 -5.56 7.07 -8.35
C THR A 95 -4.96 6.65 -9.69
N GLN A 96 -5.80 6.41 -10.71
CA GLN A 96 -5.34 6.09 -12.07
C GLN A 96 -4.59 7.26 -12.73
N TRP A 97 -4.84 8.50 -12.28
CA TRP A 97 -4.18 9.71 -12.79
C TRP A 97 -2.99 10.16 -11.95
N GLY A 98 -2.43 9.29 -11.14
CA GLY A 98 -1.21 9.58 -10.42
C GLY A 98 -1.39 10.27 -9.08
N VAL A 99 -2.61 10.47 -8.62
CA VAL A 99 -2.86 11.02 -7.28
C VAL A 99 -2.60 9.94 -6.25
N TYR A 100 -1.57 10.13 -5.45
CA TYR A 100 -1.20 9.18 -4.40
C TYR A 100 -1.72 9.57 -3.02
N ASP A 101 -2.03 10.88 -2.80
CA ASP A 101 -2.56 11.37 -1.54
C ASP A 101 -3.25 12.74 -1.75
N SER A 102 -3.94 13.22 -0.73
CA SER A 102 -4.58 14.53 -0.72
C SER A 102 -3.99 15.43 0.36
N LEU A 103 -4.11 16.75 0.14
CA LEU A 103 -3.80 17.78 1.11
C LEU A 103 -5.09 18.51 1.50
N PRO A 104 -5.34 18.74 2.79
CA PRO A 104 -6.42 19.60 3.22
C PRO A 104 -6.21 21.04 2.74
N GLN A 105 -7.18 21.89 2.97
CA GLN A 105 -7.04 23.32 2.68
C GLN A 105 -5.83 23.91 3.42
N VAL A 106 -5.10 24.81 2.75
CA VAL A 106 -3.95 25.49 3.33
C VAL A 106 -4.41 26.37 4.49
N LEU A 107 -3.80 26.18 5.62
CA LEU A 107 -3.96 27.05 6.78
C LEU A 107 -2.88 28.15 6.76
N GLY A 108 -3.27 29.39 7.06
CA GLY A 108 -2.31 30.46 7.23
C GLY A 108 -1.45 30.24 8.50
N LYS A 109 -0.26 30.84 8.53
CA LYS A 109 0.71 30.68 9.63
C LYS A 109 0.17 31.04 11.03
N ASP A 110 -0.85 31.88 11.08
CA ASP A 110 -1.48 32.34 12.33
C ASP A 110 -2.62 31.40 12.79
N HIS A 111 -2.93 30.34 12.03
CA HIS A 111 -3.96 29.37 12.41
C HIS A 111 -3.44 28.42 13.49
N PRO A 112 -4.23 28.11 14.54
CA PRO A 112 -3.79 27.22 15.63
C PRO A 112 -3.26 25.87 15.17
N GLU A 113 -3.82 25.29 14.11
CA GLU A 113 -3.44 23.98 13.56
C GLU A 113 -2.35 24.06 12.48
N PHE A 114 -1.76 25.23 12.23
CA PHE A 114 -0.76 25.39 11.17
C PHE A 114 0.46 24.48 11.36
N ALA A 115 0.91 24.29 12.59
CA ALA A 115 2.04 23.42 12.88
C ALA A 115 1.78 21.97 12.47
N GLN A 116 0.57 21.46 12.75
CA GLN A 116 0.14 20.13 12.36
C GLN A 116 -0.01 20.00 10.83
N TYR A 117 -0.65 20.98 10.20
CA TYR A 117 -0.77 21.07 8.74
C TYR A 117 0.60 21.04 8.05
N ARG A 118 1.55 21.88 8.53
CA ARG A 118 2.92 21.91 8.00
C ARG A 118 3.61 20.53 8.13
N ALA A 119 3.49 19.90 9.29
CA ALA A 119 4.09 18.59 9.53
C ALA A 119 3.51 17.52 8.58
N ASP A 120 2.19 17.51 8.37
CA ASP A 120 1.51 16.59 7.45
C ASP A 120 1.94 16.83 5.99
N LEU A 121 1.94 18.10 5.54
CA LEU A 121 2.42 18.48 4.21
C LEU A 121 3.86 18.00 3.96
N LEU A 122 4.78 18.31 4.86
CA LEU A 122 6.19 17.91 4.72
C LEU A 122 6.36 16.39 4.74
N THR A 123 5.60 15.70 5.58
CA THR A 123 5.58 14.23 5.63
C THR A 123 5.14 13.65 4.29
N LYS A 124 4.05 14.16 3.70
CA LYS A 124 3.55 13.71 2.39
C LYS A 124 4.51 14.03 1.25
N VAL A 125 5.07 15.22 1.21
CA VAL A 125 6.06 15.61 0.19
C VAL A 125 7.33 14.77 0.30
N ARG A 126 7.88 14.60 1.49
CA ARG A 126 9.07 13.77 1.72
C ARG A 126 8.81 12.30 1.48
N ALA A 127 7.54 11.87 1.56
CA ALA A 127 7.14 10.52 1.20
C ALA A 127 7.55 10.12 -0.23
N VAL A 128 7.64 11.08 -1.11
CA VAL A 128 8.08 10.89 -2.51
C VAL A 128 9.57 11.22 -2.70
N ALA A 129 10.07 12.22 -1.92
CA ALA A 129 11.38 12.81 -2.11
C ALA A 129 12.57 11.94 -1.71
N GLN A 130 12.40 11.10 -0.69
CA GLN A 130 13.55 10.37 -0.15
C GLN A 130 13.77 9.05 -0.87
N PRO A 131 15.01 8.78 -1.35
CA PRO A 131 15.38 7.42 -1.69
C PRO A 131 15.16 6.54 -0.45
N PRO A 132 14.89 5.24 -0.62
CA PRO A 132 14.69 4.36 0.51
C PRO A 132 15.86 4.53 1.47
N VAL A 133 15.55 4.84 2.73
CA VAL A 133 16.55 4.74 3.80
C VAL A 133 17.12 3.34 3.68
N ALA A 134 18.41 3.26 3.39
CA ALA A 134 19.08 1.97 3.28
C ALA A 134 18.69 1.18 4.53
N ALA A 135 17.91 0.13 4.35
CA ALA A 135 17.43 -0.69 5.43
C ALA A 135 18.67 -1.03 6.27
N ILE A 136 18.65 -0.66 7.55
CA ILE A 136 19.71 -1.06 8.48
C ILE A 136 19.80 -2.57 8.29
N LYS A 137 20.89 -3.03 7.68
CA LYS A 137 21.18 -4.46 7.51
C LYS A 137 21.46 -5.04 8.91
N ARG A 138 20.38 -5.19 9.69
CA ARG A 138 20.43 -6.21 10.75
C ARG A 138 20.56 -7.53 10.00
N PRO A 139 21.45 -8.43 10.43
CA PRO A 139 21.45 -9.79 9.90
C PRO A 139 20.06 -10.37 10.23
N ILE A 140 19.15 -10.32 9.26
CA ILE A 140 17.84 -10.94 9.38
C ILE A 140 18.17 -12.42 9.25
N ILE A 141 18.13 -13.14 10.36
CA ILE A 141 18.05 -14.59 10.30
C ILE A 141 16.75 -14.84 9.53
N SER A 142 16.88 -15.24 8.27
CA SER A 142 15.77 -15.50 7.35
C SER A 142 15.01 -16.73 7.87
N LEU A 143 14.05 -16.46 8.76
CA LEU A 143 13.18 -17.51 9.29
C LEU A 143 12.02 -17.77 8.31
N PRO A 144 11.65 -19.02 8.08
CA PRO A 144 10.44 -19.32 7.33
C PRO A 144 9.24 -18.73 8.08
N PRO A 145 8.30 -18.10 7.36
CA PRO A 145 7.13 -17.52 8.01
C PRO A 145 6.20 -18.61 8.54
N SER A 146 5.57 -18.37 9.68
CA SER A 146 4.57 -19.27 10.27
C SER A 146 3.26 -19.33 9.48
N GLY A 147 3.00 -18.30 8.66
CA GLY A 147 1.86 -18.15 7.78
C GLY A 147 2.05 -16.94 6.86
N VAL A 148 1.11 -16.74 5.97
CA VAL A 148 1.14 -15.65 4.99
C VAL A 148 -0.18 -14.88 5.05
N ALA A 149 -0.10 -13.57 5.29
CA ALA A 149 -1.21 -12.66 5.15
C ALA A 149 -1.17 -11.99 3.76
N VAL A 150 -2.29 -12.02 3.04
CA VAL A 150 -2.47 -11.28 1.79
C VAL A 150 -3.43 -10.13 2.03
N VAL A 151 -2.98 -8.92 1.80
CA VAL A 151 -3.75 -7.69 1.99
C VAL A 151 -4.05 -7.09 0.63
N GLY A 152 -5.33 -7.07 0.27
CA GLY A 152 -5.84 -6.51 -0.99
C GLY A 152 -6.67 -5.25 -0.76
N GLY A 153 -6.65 -4.33 -1.72
CA GLY A 153 -7.45 -3.11 -1.69
C GLY A 153 -7.29 -2.27 -2.96
N SER A 154 -8.07 -1.19 -3.05
CA SER A 154 -8.04 -0.28 -4.20
C SER A 154 -8.17 1.17 -3.73
N THR A 155 -9.26 1.85 -4.02
CA THR A 155 -9.52 3.23 -3.58
C THR A 155 -9.48 3.34 -2.06
N GLY A 156 -8.60 4.19 -1.53
CA GLY A 156 -8.33 4.30 -0.09
C GLY A 156 -7.40 3.21 0.46
N GLY A 157 -7.09 2.18 -0.35
CA GLY A 157 -6.30 1.02 0.06
C GLY A 157 -4.86 1.36 0.46
N ALA A 158 -4.22 2.30 -0.23
CA ALA A 158 -2.85 2.70 0.09
C ALA A 158 -2.73 3.30 1.50
N GLN A 159 -3.71 4.14 1.91
CA GLN A 159 -3.77 4.69 3.26
C GLN A 159 -4.11 3.63 4.30
N ALA A 160 -5.05 2.74 3.96
CA ALA A 160 -5.45 1.65 4.85
C ALA A 160 -4.29 0.67 5.11
N VAL A 161 -3.53 0.30 4.06
CA VAL A 161 -2.32 -0.54 4.21
C VAL A 161 -1.25 0.17 5.05
N GLU A 162 -1.02 1.47 4.84
CA GLU A 162 -0.07 2.22 5.66
C GLU A 162 -0.46 2.20 7.14
N ALA A 163 -1.74 2.44 7.46
CA ALA A 163 -2.24 2.37 8.83
C ALA A 163 -2.06 0.96 9.42
N LEU A 164 -2.37 -0.08 8.64
CA LEU A 164 -2.20 -1.47 9.03
C LEU A 164 -0.73 -1.78 9.33
N VAL A 165 0.20 -1.49 8.42
CA VAL A 165 1.62 -1.86 8.61
C VAL A 165 2.28 -1.07 9.74
N ARG A 166 1.82 0.14 10.03
CA ARG A 166 2.27 0.93 11.18
C ARG A 166 1.94 0.26 12.52
N ALA A 167 0.85 -0.47 12.58
CA ALA A 167 0.40 -1.17 13.77
C ALA A 167 0.98 -2.59 13.92
N LEU A 168 1.73 -3.10 12.92
CA LEU A 168 2.34 -4.42 13.00
C LEU A 168 3.55 -4.43 13.96
N PRO A 169 3.71 -5.48 14.78
CA PRO A 169 4.83 -5.60 15.69
C PRO A 169 6.14 -5.92 14.96
N ALA A 170 7.26 -5.45 15.49
CA ALA A 170 8.60 -5.75 14.96
C ALA A 170 8.96 -7.26 14.97
N THR A 171 8.25 -8.05 15.77
CA THR A 171 8.43 -9.49 15.95
C THR A 171 7.42 -10.33 15.16
N LEU A 172 6.89 -9.77 14.07
CA LEU A 172 5.89 -10.44 13.25
C LEU A 172 6.42 -11.77 12.71
N ALA A 173 5.73 -12.87 13.00
CA ALA A 173 6.13 -14.22 12.59
C ALA A 173 5.60 -14.63 11.20
N SER A 174 4.65 -13.89 10.64
CA SER A 174 4.09 -14.13 9.31
C SER A 174 4.78 -13.26 8.25
N ALA A 175 4.72 -13.68 6.98
CA ALA A 175 4.97 -12.79 5.85
C ALA A 175 3.69 -12.03 5.47
N VAL A 176 3.83 -10.82 4.94
CA VAL A 176 2.71 -10.02 4.45
C VAL A 176 2.91 -9.73 2.97
N LEU A 177 1.94 -10.10 2.15
CA LEU A 177 1.84 -9.74 0.75
C LEU A 177 0.79 -8.64 0.59
N VAL A 178 1.10 -7.61 -0.17
CA VAL A 178 0.21 -6.47 -0.39
C VAL A 178 -0.06 -6.33 -1.88
N ALA A 179 -1.33 -6.34 -2.29
CA ALA A 179 -1.77 -6.07 -3.65
C ALA A 179 -2.78 -4.91 -3.62
N ILE A 180 -2.35 -3.75 -4.10
CA ILE A 180 -3.19 -2.55 -4.24
C ILE A 180 -3.22 -2.15 -5.72
N HIS A 181 -4.41 -1.86 -6.22
CA HIS A 181 -4.56 -1.38 -7.59
C HIS A 181 -3.88 -0.01 -7.74
N LEU A 182 -2.64 -0.03 -8.20
CA LEU A 182 -1.80 1.14 -8.45
C LEU A 182 -1.12 0.97 -9.80
N PRO A 183 -0.96 2.05 -10.60
CA PRO A 183 -0.12 2.01 -11.79
C PRO A 183 1.32 1.62 -11.46
N ALA A 184 2.01 0.95 -12.40
CA ALA A 184 3.36 0.41 -12.21
C ALA A 184 4.36 1.44 -11.64
N HIS A 185 4.34 2.66 -12.15
CA HIS A 185 5.26 3.73 -11.74
C HIS A 185 5.05 4.26 -10.31
N PHE A 186 3.97 3.82 -9.61
CA PHE A 186 3.74 4.15 -8.19
C PHE A 186 4.28 3.11 -7.22
N THR A 187 4.67 1.95 -7.70
CA THR A 187 5.16 0.85 -6.85
C THR A 187 6.27 1.32 -5.91
N ASP A 188 7.32 1.96 -6.44
CA ASP A 188 8.45 2.41 -5.63
C ASP A 188 8.06 3.48 -4.61
N SER A 189 7.21 4.43 -5.00
CA SER A 189 6.71 5.46 -4.09
C SER A 189 5.91 4.87 -2.95
N PHE A 190 5.06 3.88 -3.25
CA PHE A 190 4.26 3.19 -2.26
C PHE A 190 5.12 2.32 -1.32
N VAL A 191 6.06 1.55 -1.86
CA VAL A 191 7.04 0.79 -1.06
C VAL A 191 7.81 1.72 -0.11
N ASN A 192 8.28 2.86 -0.61
CA ASN A 192 8.99 3.84 0.20
C ASN A 192 8.11 4.47 1.29
N ARG A 193 6.84 4.69 0.99
CA ARG A 193 5.84 5.14 1.97
C ARG A 193 5.68 4.11 3.10
N LEU A 194 5.52 2.83 2.77
CA LEU A 194 5.40 1.76 3.76
C LEU A 194 6.69 1.59 4.59
N ARG A 195 7.89 1.69 3.97
CA ARG A 195 9.17 1.63 4.69
C ARG A 195 9.29 2.66 5.80
N ARG A 196 8.65 3.82 5.68
CA ARG A 196 8.62 4.85 6.72
C ARG A 196 7.56 4.59 7.79
N ALA A 197 6.53 3.83 7.46
CA ALA A 197 5.44 3.55 8.39
C ALA A 197 5.77 2.42 9.36
N THR A 198 6.77 1.56 9.06
CA THR A 198 7.08 0.39 9.88
C THR A 198 8.59 0.14 9.96
N VAL A 199 9.01 -0.56 11.01
CA VAL A 199 10.40 -1.07 11.17
C VAL A 199 10.64 -2.40 10.45
N LEU A 200 9.58 -3.03 9.93
CA LEU A 200 9.67 -4.28 9.19
C LEU A 200 10.28 -4.04 7.80
N PRO A 201 11.03 -5.00 7.24
CA PRO A 201 11.52 -4.93 5.86
C PRO A 201 10.36 -4.86 4.86
N VAL A 202 10.35 -3.84 3.99
CA VAL A 202 9.39 -3.69 2.91
C VAL A 202 10.12 -3.69 1.57
N VAL A 203 9.69 -4.55 0.65
CA VAL A 203 10.26 -4.67 -0.70
C VAL A 203 9.16 -4.74 -1.75
N ALA A 204 9.45 -4.31 -2.98
CA ALA A 204 8.63 -4.69 -4.13
C ALA A 204 8.84 -6.18 -4.43
N ALA A 205 7.79 -6.86 -4.91
CA ALA A 205 7.94 -8.22 -5.40
C ALA A 205 8.77 -8.24 -6.69
N GLU A 206 9.65 -9.23 -6.76
CA GLU A 206 10.36 -9.66 -7.95
C GLU A 206 10.17 -11.16 -8.10
N SER A 207 10.37 -11.70 -9.31
CA SER A 207 10.39 -13.16 -9.48
C SER A 207 11.50 -13.77 -8.60
N GLY A 208 11.11 -14.73 -7.75
CA GLY A 208 12.03 -15.35 -6.80
C GLY A 208 12.14 -14.64 -5.45
N THR A 209 11.40 -13.55 -5.18
CA THR A 209 11.40 -12.93 -3.85
C THR A 209 10.89 -13.90 -2.80
N LYS A 210 11.77 -14.28 -1.87
CA LYS A 210 11.44 -15.22 -0.79
C LYS A 210 10.54 -14.59 0.25
N LEU A 211 9.48 -15.31 0.65
CA LEU A 211 8.64 -14.98 1.78
C LEU A 211 9.35 -15.33 3.09
N GLU A 212 9.45 -14.37 4.00
CA GLU A 212 10.18 -14.50 5.27
C GLU A 212 9.35 -13.90 6.40
N ALA A 213 9.55 -14.40 7.61
CA ALA A 213 8.89 -13.84 8.79
C ALA A 213 9.17 -12.33 8.94
N GLY A 214 8.13 -11.55 9.18
CA GLY A 214 8.23 -10.10 9.34
C GLY A 214 8.47 -9.31 8.05
N LYS A 215 8.53 -9.95 6.89
CA LYS A 215 8.76 -9.27 5.61
C LYS A 215 7.45 -8.88 4.95
N ILE A 216 7.38 -7.64 4.51
CA ILE A 216 6.26 -7.09 3.73
C ILE A 216 6.70 -7.02 2.27
N ILE A 217 5.93 -7.63 1.38
CA ILE A 217 6.23 -7.72 -0.06
C ILE A 217 5.05 -7.10 -0.81
N VAL A 218 5.31 -6.07 -1.59
CA VAL A 218 4.31 -5.32 -2.35
C VAL A 218 4.30 -5.83 -3.79
N ALA A 219 3.17 -6.33 -4.26
CA ALA A 219 2.96 -6.65 -5.67
C ALA A 219 3.04 -5.37 -6.51
N PRO A 220 3.87 -5.32 -7.55
CA PRO A 220 3.99 -4.13 -8.40
C PRO A 220 2.73 -3.90 -9.22
N GLY A 221 2.43 -2.63 -9.50
CA GLY A 221 1.35 -2.25 -10.40
C GLY A 221 1.62 -2.69 -11.84
N GLY A 222 0.56 -2.96 -12.60
CA GLY A 222 0.65 -3.34 -14.01
C GLY A 222 1.20 -4.74 -14.27
N GLN A 223 1.26 -5.59 -13.23
CA GLN A 223 1.72 -6.98 -13.36
C GLN A 223 1.11 -7.86 -12.26
N ASN A 224 0.66 -9.05 -12.64
CA ASN A 224 0.12 -10.01 -11.69
C ASN A 224 1.23 -10.78 -10.97
N THR A 225 1.12 -10.86 -9.65
CA THR A 225 2.03 -11.58 -8.78
C THR A 225 1.33 -12.80 -8.19
N VAL A 226 2.01 -13.95 -8.20
CA VAL A 226 1.56 -15.21 -7.59
C VAL A 226 2.62 -15.76 -6.64
N VAL A 227 2.22 -16.65 -5.74
CA VAL A 227 3.14 -17.38 -4.86
C VAL A 227 3.33 -18.80 -5.36
N LYS A 228 4.59 -19.22 -5.46
CA LYS A 228 5.01 -20.58 -5.79
C LYS A 228 5.71 -21.21 -4.61
N THR A 229 5.55 -22.52 -4.53
CA THR A 229 6.25 -23.36 -3.56
C THR A 229 7.51 -23.92 -4.19
N LEU A 230 8.64 -23.77 -3.51
CA LEU A 230 9.91 -24.38 -3.89
C LEU A 230 10.31 -25.39 -2.82
N THR A 231 10.50 -26.64 -3.23
CA THR A 231 10.97 -27.72 -2.36
C THR A 231 12.43 -28.04 -2.69
N ARG A 232 13.31 -27.92 -1.71
CA ARG A 232 14.72 -28.35 -1.80
C ARG A 232 15.01 -29.35 -0.70
N GLY A 233 14.97 -30.64 -1.03
CA GLY A 233 15.07 -31.70 -0.03
C GLY A 233 13.93 -31.61 1.00
N PRO A 234 14.20 -31.59 2.31
CA PRO A 234 13.18 -31.49 3.36
C PRO A 234 12.68 -30.05 3.56
N TRP A 235 13.25 -29.06 2.88
CA TRP A 235 12.96 -27.64 3.08
C TRP A 235 11.94 -27.16 2.08
N LEU A 236 10.86 -26.57 2.59
CA LEU A 236 9.80 -25.92 1.83
C LEU A 236 9.92 -24.41 2.01
N SER A 237 9.88 -23.68 0.92
CA SER A 237 9.87 -22.21 0.94
C SER A 237 8.88 -21.66 -0.08
N TRP A 238 8.40 -20.45 0.16
CA TRP A 238 7.47 -19.73 -0.72
C TRP A 238 8.17 -18.54 -1.33
N HIS A 239 7.92 -18.32 -2.62
CA HIS A 239 8.50 -17.23 -3.40
C HIS A 239 7.44 -16.59 -4.27
N THR A 240 7.60 -15.30 -4.55
CA THR A 240 6.76 -14.62 -5.54
C THR A 240 7.26 -14.92 -6.94
N GLU A 241 6.32 -15.01 -7.89
CA GLU A 241 6.57 -15.02 -9.33
C GLU A 241 5.57 -14.11 -10.03
N PHE A 242 5.95 -13.58 -11.18
CA PHE A 242 5.03 -12.89 -12.06
C PHE A 242 4.30 -13.89 -12.95
N THR A 243 3.09 -13.53 -13.38
CA THR A 243 2.25 -14.37 -14.23
C THR A 243 1.47 -13.53 -15.22
N ASP A 244 1.31 -14.06 -16.42
CA ASP A 244 0.44 -13.49 -17.46
C ASP A 244 -1.01 -14.05 -17.36
N GLU A 245 -1.33 -14.80 -16.29
CA GLU A 245 -2.67 -15.30 -16.04
C GLU A 245 -3.65 -14.12 -15.94
N VAL A 246 -4.69 -14.18 -16.77
CA VAL A 246 -5.69 -13.12 -16.84
C VAL A 246 -6.65 -13.27 -15.65
N SER A 247 -6.77 -12.22 -14.87
CA SER A 247 -7.79 -12.14 -13.81
C SER A 247 -9.20 -11.92 -14.42
N PRO A 248 -10.24 -12.50 -13.80
CA PRO A 248 -11.62 -12.15 -14.15
C PRO A 248 -11.98 -10.68 -13.94
N VAL A 249 -11.16 -9.96 -13.17
CA VAL A 249 -11.21 -8.51 -12.98
C VAL A 249 -9.97 -7.95 -13.66
N ALA A 250 -10.14 -6.99 -14.58
CA ALA A 250 -9.06 -6.46 -15.43
C ALA A 250 -8.02 -5.59 -14.68
N GLU A 251 -7.92 -5.73 -13.37
CA GLU A 251 -7.02 -4.94 -12.52
C GLU A 251 -5.69 -5.68 -12.29
N GLU A 252 -4.58 -4.95 -12.39
CA GLU A 252 -3.23 -5.46 -12.12
C GLU A 252 -2.51 -4.56 -11.11
N PRO A 253 -2.04 -5.14 -9.98
CA PRO A 253 -2.02 -6.55 -9.62
C PRO A 253 -3.38 -7.06 -9.15
N SER A 254 -3.80 -8.25 -9.59
CA SER A 254 -5.04 -8.88 -9.13
C SER A 254 -4.90 -9.43 -7.70
N VAL A 255 -5.78 -9.00 -6.82
CA VAL A 255 -5.91 -9.53 -5.46
C VAL A 255 -6.39 -10.97 -5.48
N ASP A 256 -7.32 -11.30 -6.38
CA ASP A 256 -7.85 -12.66 -6.54
C ASP A 256 -6.74 -13.67 -6.89
N LEU A 257 -5.92 -13.38 -7.91
CA LEU A 257 -4.83 -14.28 -8.33
C LEU A 257 -3.80 -14.48 -7.22
N LEU A 258 -3.41 -13.39 -6.54
CA LEU A 258 -2.46 -13.47 -5.43
C LEU A 258 -3.03 -14.31 -4.29
N MET A 259 -4.26 -14.05 -3.84
CA MET A 259 -4.91 -14.82 -2.76
C MET A 259 -5.11 -16.30 -3.13
N GLN A 260 -5.54 -16.61 -4.36
CA GLN A 260 -5.70 -17.99 -4.83
C GLN A 260 -4.37 -18.74 -4.83
N SER A 261 -3.28 -18.11 -5.29
CA SER A 261 -1.95 -18.73 -5.28
C SER A 261 -1.47 -19.00 -3.85
N VAL A 262 -1.69 -18.05 -2.92
CA VAL A 262 -1.36 -18.23 -1.50
C VAL A 262 -2.23 -19.31 -0.87
N ALA A 263 -3.54 -19.37 -1.18
CA ALA A 263 -4.41 -20.42 -0.68
C ALA A 263 -3.90 -21.81 -1.05
N ARG A 264 -3.49 -22.00 -2.31
CA ARG A 264 -2.92 -23.27 -2.78
C ARG A 264 -1.55 -23.60 -2.15
N ALA A 265 -0.68 -22.61 -2.00
CA ALA A 265 0.68 -22.81 -1.51
C ALA A 265 0.77 -22.97 0.00
N VAL A 266 -0.04 -22.23 0.76
CA VAL A 266 0.08 -22.06 2.21
C VAL A 266 -1.04 -22.79 2.97
N GLY A 267 -2.19 -22.99 2.32
CA GLY A 267 -3.33 -23.71 2.89
C GLY A 267 -3.92 -22.98 4.10
N ARG A 268 -4.18 -23.74 5.16
CA ARG A 268 -4.79 -23.20 6.40
C ARG A 268 -3.99 -22.09 7.11
N ASN A 269 -2.72 -21.93 6.76
CA ASN A 269 -1.87 -20.88 7.32
C ASN A 269 -1.94 -19.56 6.51
N ALA A 270 -2.92 -19.43 5.59
CA ALA A 270 -3.20 -18.22 4.84
C ALA A 270 -4.23 -17.35 5.55
N LEU A 271 -3.98 -16.05 5.56
CA LEU A 271 -4.92 -15.02 5.97
C LEU A 271 -5.19 -14.10 4.78
N GLY A 272 -6.46 -13.98 4.36
CA GLY A 272 -6.91 -12.96 3.42
C GLY A 272 -7.42 -11.73 4.17
N VAL A 273 -6.98 -10.57 3.78
CA VAL A 273 -7.49 -9.28 4.27
C VAL A 273 -7.96 -8.47 3.07
N VAL A 274 -9.24 -8.11 3.04
CA VAL A 274 -9.80 -7.27 1.97
C VAL A 274 -10.18 -5.93 2.56
N LEU A 275 -9.44 -4.91 2.13
CA LEU A 275 -9.60 -3.52 2.54
C LEU A 275 -10.48 -2.74 1.56
N THR A 276 -10.74 -1.49 1.94
CA THR A 276 -11.45 -0.49 1.13
C THR A 276 -11.04 -0.53 -0.34
N GLY A 277 -12.02 -0.44 -1.23
CA GLY A 277 -11.81 -0.42 -2.68
C GLY A 277 -13.11 -0.53 -3.45
N LEU A 278 -13.07 -0.06 -4.70
CA LEU A 278 -14.16 -0.21 -5.66
C LEU A 278 -14.08 -1.60 -6.32
N GLY A 279 -15.22 -2.15 -6.70
CA GLY A 279 -15.29 -3.42 -7.41
C GLY A 279 -15.39 -4.65 -6.52
N ARG A 280 -14.88 -5.79 -7.00
CA ARG A 280 -15.03 -7.11 -6.36
C ARG A 280 -13.75 -7.95 -6.34
N ASP A 281 -12.62 -7.41 -6.76
CA ASP A 281 -11.35 -8.14 -6.71
C ASP A 281 -11.03 -8.55 -5.26
N GLY A 282 -10.46 -9.73 -5.10
CA GLY A 282 -10.26 -10.36 -3.79
C GLY A 282 -11.43 -11.25 -3.33
N THR A 283 -12.58 -11.24 -4.03
CA THR A 283 -13.75 -12.06 -3.65
C THR A 283 -13.50 -13.54 -3.92
N LEU A 284 -13.03 -13.89 -5.13
CA LEU A 284 -12.70 -15.28 -5.49
C LEU A 284 -11.48 -15.76 -4.72
N GLY A 285 -10.51 -14.88 -4.49
CA GLY A 285 -9.36 -15.15 -3.67
C GLY A 285 -9.72 -15.46 -2.21
N ALA A 286 -10.62 -14.68 -1.61
CA ALA A 286 -11.16 -14.91 -0.27
C ALA A 286 -11.88 -16.27 -0.18
N GLN A 287 -12.73 -16.60 -1.15
CA GLN A 287 -13.38 -17.92 -1.23
C GLN A 287 -12.33 -19.05 -1.31
N SER A 288 -11.29 -18.88 -2.13
CA SER A 288 -10.21 -19.87 -2.24
C SER A 288 -9.47 -20.05 -0.91
N ILE A 289 -9.12 -18.97 -0.20
CA ILE A 289 -8.49 -19.05 1.13
C ILE A 289 -9.38 -19.84 2.10
N ARG A 290 -10.69 -19.56 2.12
CA ARG A 290 -11.66 -20.29 2.95
C ARG A 290 -11.71 -21.78 2.61
N GLN A 291 -11.78 -22.12 1.32
CA GLN A 291 -11.82 -23.50 0.84
C GLN A 291 -10.57 -24.31 1.23
N HIS A 292 -9.40 -23.65 1.33
CA HIS A 292 -8.15 -24.26 1.78
C HIS A 292 -7.95 -24.20 3.30
N GLY A 293 -9.00 -23.84 4.07
CA GLY A 293 -8.98 -23.83 5.54
C GLY A 293 -8.28 -22.59 6.14
N GLY A 294 -8.01 -21.56 5.34
CA GLY A 294 -7.49 -20.29 5.81
C GLY A 294 -8.56 -19.37 6.40
N PHE A 295 -8.17 -18.19 6.81
CA PHE A 295 -9.01 -17.21 7.46
C PHE A 295 -9.14 -15.93 6.63
N VAL A 296 -10.30 -15.28 6.66
CA VAL A 296 -10.56 -14.06 5.88
C VAL A 296 -11.15 -12.97 6.76
N VAL A 297 -10.55 -11.79 6.70
CA VAL A 297 -11.02 -10.56 7.34
C VAL A 297 -11.42 -9.56 6.25
N ALA A 298 -12.61 -9.02 6.34
CA ALA A 298 -13.07 -7.90 5.51
C ALA A 298 -13.14 -6.63 6.36
N GLN A 299 -12.69 -5.51 5.80
CA GLN A 299 -12.84 -4.21 6.45
C GLN A 299 -14.33 -3.85 6.55
N ASP A 300 -14.75 -3.22 7.65
CA ASP A 300 -16.11 -2.77 7.84
C ASP A 300 -16.45 -1.54 6.97
N GLU A 301 -17.75 -1.23 6.88
CA GLU A 301 -18.24 -0.08 6.10
C GLU A 301 -17.80 1.24 6.72
N ALA A 302 -17.86 1.34 8.06
CA ALA A 302 -17.62 2.58 8.78
C ALA A 302 -16.20 3.13 8.61
N SER A 303 -15.21 2.24 8.48
CA SER A 303 -13.81 2.64 8.29
C SER A 303 -13.36 2.58 6.82
N SER A 304 -14.20 2.11 5.88
CA SER A 304 -13.88 2.03 4.44
C SER A 304 -14.16 3.36 3.74
N ALA A 305 -13.18 3.87 3.00
CA ALA A 305 -13.40 5.01 2.11
C ALA A 305 -14.37 4.66 0.95
N VAL A 306 -14.27 3.43 0.44
CA VAL A 306 -15.19 2.83 -0.54
C VAL A 306 -15.49 1.40 -0.13
N PHE A 307 -16.75 1.13 0.23
CA PHE A 307 -17.19 -0.19 0.69
C PHE A 307 -17.67 -1.07 -0.47
N GLY A 308 -16.81 -1.31 -1.46
CA GLY A 308 -17.09 -2.16 -2.63
C GLY A 308 -16.47 -3.55 -2.48
N MET A 309 -15.14 -3.64 -2.50
CA MET A 309 -14.40 -4.90 -2.36
C MET A 309 -14.74 -5.64 -1.05
N PRO A 310 -14.72 -5.01 0.13
CA PRO A 310 -15.11 -5.69 1.37
C PRO A 310 -16.56 -6.18 1.34
N LYS A 311 -17.48 -5.34 0.86
CA LYS A 311 -18.91 -5.70 0.72
C LYS A 311 -19.10 -6.95 -0.13
N SER A 312 -18.41 -7.06 -1.26
CA SER A 312 -18.47 -8.21 -2.14
C SER A 312 -18.04 -9.49 -1.42
N VAL A 313 -16.94 -9.47 -0.68
CA VAL A 313 -16.47 -10.61 0.12
C VAL A 313 -17.47 -11.01 1.21
N ILE A 314 -18.07 -10.03 1.89
CA ILE A 314 -19.07 -10.26 2.94
C ILE A 314 -20.32 -10.90 2.35
N GLN A 315 -20.82 -10.38 1.22
CA GLN A 315 -22.04 -10.89 0.57
C GLN A 315 -21.90 -12.33 0.07
N THR A 316 -20.71 -12.78 -0.28
CA THR A 316 -20.45 -14.17 -0.67
C THR A 316 -20.28 -15.12 0.52
N GLY A 317 -20.29 -14.63 1.77
CA GLY A 317 -20.04 -15.42 2.95
C GLY A 317 -18.58 -15.86 3.10
N ALA A 318 -17.65 -15.31 2.30
CA ALA A 318 -16.24 -15.65 2.36
C ALA A 318 -15.52 -15.01 3.57
N ALA A 319 -16.01 -13.90 4.10
CA ALA A 319 -15.45 -13.30 5.31
C ALA A 319 -15.75 -14.18 6.56
N ASN A 320 -14.71 -14.44 7.35
CA ASN A 320 -14.87 -15.00 8.70
C ASN A 320 -15.27 -13.90 9.69
N ILE A 321 -14.68 -12.72 9.52
CA ILE A 321 -14.88 -11.55 10.39
C ILE A 321 -14.96 -10.30 9.53
N VAL A 322 -15.83 -9.39 9.94
CA VAL A 322 -15.88 -8.00 9.49
C VAL A 322 -15.35 -7.15 10.64
N SER A 323 -14.32 -6.32 10.37
CA SER A 323 -13.61 -5.61 11.43
C SER A 323 -13.22 -4.19 10.99
N PRO A 324 -13.25 -3.22 11.90
CA PRO A 324 -12.75 -1.88 11.61
C PRO A 324 -11.24 -1.90 11.36
N LEU A 325 -10.77 -0.99 10.49
CA LEU A 325 -9.38 -0.96 10.02
C LEU A 325 -8.34 -1.05 11.15
N HIS A 326 -8.57 -0.35 12.26
CA HIS A 326 -7.61 -0.27 13.36
C HIS A 326 -7.41 -1.59 14.12
N GLU A 327 -8.33 -2.55 14.00
CA GLU A 327 -8.23 -3.88 14.62
C GLU A 327 -7.58 -4.92 13.68
N ILE A 328 -7.55 -4.67 12.37
CA ILE A 328 -7.12 -5.66 11.37
C ILE A 328 -5.66 -6.09 11.60
N ALA A 329 -4.79 -5.19 12.03
CA ALA A 329 -3.40 -5.51 12.35
C ALA A 329 -3.28 -6.60 13.45
N GLY A 330 -4.25 -6.67 14.37
CA GLY A 330 -4.34 -7.72 15.39
C GLY A 330 -4.46 -9.11 14.77
N TYR A 331 -5.31 -9.30 13.77
CA TYR A 331 -5.48 -10.58 13.08
C TYR A 331 -4.21 -11.02 12.34
N VAL A 332 -3.53 -10.07 11.67
CA VAL A 332 -2.25 -10.34 11.00
C VAL A 332 -1.18 -10.76 12.01
N SER A 333 -1.12 -10.09 13.15
CA SER A 333 -0.13 -10.36 14.21
C SER A 333 -0.35 -11.69 14.90
N HIS A 334 -1.61 -12.08 15.11
CA HIS A 334 -1.98 -13.31 15.80
C HIS A 334 -2.13 -14.53 14.88
N LEU A 335 -1.91 -14.39 13.56
CA LEU A 335 -2.01 -15.49 12.61
C LEU A 335 -1.25 -16.73 13.08
N ALA A 336 -0.03 -16.58 13.58
CA ALA A 336 0.78 -17.66 14.14
C ALA A 336 0.22 -18.30 15.41
N THR A 337 -0.48 -17.52 16.24
CA THR A 337 -1.03 -17.94 17.53
C THR A 337 -2.37 -18.66 17.34
N GLN A 338 -3.23 -18.17 16.48
CA GLN A 338 -4.51 -18.81 16.14
C GLN A 338 -4.32 -20.20 15.54
N LEU A 339 -3.27 -20.40 14.76
CA LEU A 339 -2.91 -21.69 14.20
C LEU A 339 -2.47 -22.72 15.26
N ARG A 340 -1.91 -22.27 16.38
CA ARG A 340 -1.59 -23.15 17.52
C ARG A 340 -2.83 -23.58 18.30
N ILE A 341 -3.78 -22.67 18.52
CA ILE A 341 -5.02 -22.94 19.23
C ILE A 341 -5.89 -23.93 18.45
N ASN A 342 -6.03 -23.75 17.13
CA ASN A 342 -6.76 -24.69 16.28
C ASN A 342 -6.10 -26.08 16.18
N ARG A 343 -4.78 -26.17 16.37
CA ARG A 343 -4.08 -27.47 16.48
C ARG A 343 -4.47 -28.22 17.76
N VAL A 344 -4.61 -27.54 18.88
CA VAL A 344 -4.94 -28.18 20.15
C VAL A 344 -6.40 -28.65 20.18
N SER A 345 -7.34 -27.86 19.62
CA SER A 345 -8.75 -28.22 19.55
C SER A 345 -9.05 -29.36 18.55
N SER A 346 -8.29 -29.49 17.46
CA SER A 346 -8.47 -30.59 16.52
C SER A 346 -7.89 -31.93 17.02
N PHE A 347 -6.90 -31.90 17.92
CA PHE A 347 -6.40 -33.12 18.59
C PHE A 347 -7.34 -33.63 19.68
N SER A 348 -8.05 -32.75 20.40
CA SER A 348 -9.02 -33.16 21.44
C SER A 348 -10.30 -33.76 20.87
N SER A 349 -10.74 -33.39 19.66
CA SER A 349 -11.91 -33.98 19.01
C SER A 349 -11.65 -35.34 18.35
N SER A 350 -10.40 -35.63 17.96
CA SER A 350 -10.03 -36.96 17.37
C SER A 350 -9.86 -38.05 18.42
N THR A 351 -9.60 -37.70 19.66
CA THR A 351 -9.38 -38.67 20.73
C THR A 351 -10.69 -39.19 21.38
N GLN A 352 -11.81 -38.48 21.14
CA GLN A 352 -13.15 -38.91 21.64
C GLN A 352 -13.89 -39.90 20.71
N LEU A 353 -13.42 -40.11 19.48
CA LEU A 353 -14.04 -41.03 18.51
C LEU A 353 -13.38 -42.45 18.47
N ALA A 354 -12.36 -42.67 19.27
CA ALA A 354 -11.65 -43.96 19.34
C ALA A 354 -12.01 -44.83 20.55
N THR A 355 -13.05 -44.43 21.33
CA THR A 355 -13.56 -45.18 22.49
C THR A 355 -15.09 -45.20 22.46
N ARG A 356 -15.65 -45.88 21.43
CA ARG A 356 -16.99 -46.46 21.45
C ARG A 356 -17.03 -47.66 20.53
#